data_f7a3805cc3f4874f1cd519287e3b26d3
#
_entry.id   f7a3805cc3f4874f1cd519287e3b26d3
#
_cell.length_a   1.000
_cell.length_b   1.000
_cell.length_c   1.000
_cell.angle_alpha   90.00
_cell.angle_beta   90.00
_cell.angle_gamma   90.00
#
_symmetry.space_group_name_H-M   'P 1'
#
loop_
_entity.id
_entity.type
_entity.pdbx_description
1 polymer ?
#
loop_
_entity_poly.entity_id
_entity_poly.type
_entity_poly.pdbx_seq_one_letter_code
_entity_poly.pdbx_strand_id
1 'polypeptide(L)' 'MEVEAVRALLELAFPDAAELTVEDRTGGGDHFQVTVVSPAFDGLTLLDQHRRVNDALAAPLRDGSIHELRIKTKGAA' A
#
# COMPACT_ATOMS: atom_id res chain seq x y z
N MET A 1 5.63 -9.06 9.84
CA MET A 1 5.12 -9.36 8.48
C MET A 1 6.24 -9.12 7.47
N GLU A 2 6.30 -9.92 6.43
CA GLU A 2 7.35 -9.79 5.43
C GLU A 2 6.97 -8.75 4.36
N VAL A 3 7.98 -8.03 3.82
CA VAL A 3 7.80 -7.10 2.70
C VAL A 3 7.06 -7.77 1.54
N GLU A 4 7.44 -9.01 1.21
CA GLU A 4 6.84 -9.75 0.11
C GLU A 4 5.34 -10.01 0.31
N ALA A 5 4.91 -10.22 1.56
CA ALA A 5 3.49 -10.42 1.87
C ALA A 5 2.70 -9.13 1.68
N VAL A 6 3.26 -7.99 2.08
CA VAL A 6 2.63 -6.67 1.87
C VAL A 6 2.54 -6.38 0.37
N ARG A 7 3.62 -6.62 -0.36
CA ARG A 7 3.65 -6.43 -1.80
C ARG A 7 2.60 -7.29 -2.52
N ALA A 8 2.47 -8.55 -2.12
CA ALA A 8 1.50 -9.46 -2.75
C ALA A 8 0.07 -8.96 -2.61
N LEU A 9 -0.30 -8.44 -1.43
CA LEU A 9 -1.63 -7.87 -1.19
C LEU A 9 -1.86 -6.63 -2.07
N LEU A 10 -0.85 -5.78 -2.21
CA LEU A 10 -0.95 -4.59 -3.06
C LEU A 10 -1.02 -4.95 -4.54
N GLU A 11 -0.25 -5.93 -4.99
CA GLU A 11 -0.29 -6.37 -6.38
C GLU A 11 -1.65 -6.97 -6.74
N LEU A 12 -2.26 -7.68 -5.81
CA LEU A 12 -3.61 -8.23 -6.01
C LEU A 12 -4.66 -7.11 -6.15
N ALA A 13 -4.54 -6.05 -5.35
CA ALA A 13 -5.47 -4.93 -5.37
C ALA A 13 -5.22 -3.97 -6.55
N PHE A 14 -3.96 -3.84 -6.97
CA PHE A 14 -3.55 -2.90 -8.01
C PHE A 14 -2.73 -3.62 -9.10
N PRO A 15 -3.36 -4.52 -9.86
CA PRO A 15 -2.63 -5.32 -10.86
C PRO A 15 -2.05 -4.48 -12.00
N ASP A 16 -2.58 -3.28 -12.24
CA ASP A 16 -2.12 -2.38 -13.29
C ASP A 16 -1.19 -1.28 -12.77
N ALA A 17 -0.67 -1.40 -11.56
CA ALA A 17 0.21 -0.39 -10.98
C ALA A 17 1.45 -0.20 -11.86
N ALA A 18 1.74 1.06 -12.19
CA ALA A 18 2.95 1.42 -12.93
C ALA A 18 4.17 1.38 -12.02
N GLU A 19 3.98 1.64 -10.73
CA GLU A 19 5.01 1.56 -9.71
C GLU A 19 4.41 1.04 -8.43
N LEU A 20 5.10 0.12 -7.77
CA LEU A 20 4.67 -0.40 -6.50
C LEU A 20 5.91 -0.76 -5.70
N THR A 21 6.15 -0.03 -4.61
CA THR A 21 7.28 -0.28 -3.73
C THR A 21 6.80 -0.47 -2.30
N VAL A 22 7.48 -1.34 -1.58
CA VAL A 22 7.23 -1.59 -0.16
C VAL A 22 8.56 -1.54 0.57
N GLU A 23 8.64 -0.72 1.60
CA GLU A 23 9.84 -0.54 2.40
C GLU A 23 9.51 -0.84 3.86
N ASP A 24 10.30 -1.72 4.49
CA ASP A 24 10.25 -1.96 5.93
C ASP A 24 11.13 -0.92 6.60
N ARG A 25 10.51 0.04 7.32
CA ARG A 25 11.20 1.21 7.84
C ARG A 25 12.08 0.94 9.05
N THR A 26 11.78 -0.11 9.80
CA THR A 26 12.49 -0.40 11.06
C THR A 26 13.25 -1.71 11.03
N GLY A 27 13.00 -2.55 10.03
CA GLY A 27 13.54 -3.91 9.97
C GLY A 27 12.78 -4.90 10.85
N GLY A 28 11.75 -4.44 11.58
CA GLY A 28 10.98 -5.29 12.48
C GLY A 28 9.76 -5.95 11.85
N GLY A 29 9.42 -5.61 10.61
CA GLY A 29 8.29 -6.19 9.92
C GLY A 29 6.93 -5.68 10.37
N ASP A 30 6.86 -4.48 10.93
CA ASP A 30 5.63 -3.89 11.46
C ASP A 30 5.43 -2.41 11.09
N HIS A 31 6.45 -1.73 10.58
CA HIS A 31 6.38 -0.34 10.13
C HIS A 31 6.76 -0.27 8.68
N PHE A 32 5.80 0.07 7.81
CA PHE A 32 6.02 0.05 6.37
C PHE A 32 5.75 1.39 5.72
N GLN A 33 6.47 1.67 4.65
CA GLN A 33 6.13 2.72 3.71
C GLN A 33 5.85 2.08 2.37
N VAL A 34 4.72 2.40 1.78
CA VAL A 34 4.32 1.88 0.47
C VAL A 34 4.13 3.03 -0.51
N THR A 35 4.51 2.80 -1.76
CA THR A 35 4.29 3.73 -2.85
C THR A 35 3.54 2.97 -3.95
N VAL A 36 2.40 3.51 -4.36
CA VAL A 36 1.60 2.92 -5.43
C VAL A 36 1.26 4.00 -6.44
N VAL A 37 1.71 3.80 -7.67
CA VAL A 37 1.33 4.63 -8.81
C VAL A 37 0.45 3.77 -9.71
N SER A 38 -0.81 4.15 -9.88
CA SER A 38 -1.77 3.30 -10.55
C SER A 38 -2.84 4.11 -11.28
N PRO A 39 -3.29 3.64 -12.48
CA PRO A 39 -4.43 4.26 -13.14
C PRO A 39 -5.73 4.15 -12.31
N ALA A 40 -5.80 3.22 -11.36
CA ALA A 40 -6.92 3.13 -10.43
C ALA A 40 -7.11 4.40 -9.60
N PHE A 41 -6.07 5.22 -9.45
CA PHE A 41 -6.12 6.47 -8.69
C PHE A 41 -6.44 7.70 -9.53
N ASP A 42 -6.53 7.57 -10.85
CA ASP A 42 -6.81 8.70 -11.72
C ASP A 42 -8.16 9.32 -11.38
N GLY A 43 -8.16 10.63 -11.16
CA GLY A 43 -9.37 11.36 -10.78
C GLY A 43 -9.80 11.24 -9.32
N LEU A 44 -9.11 10.45 -8.51
CA LEU A 44 -9.42 10.32 -7.08
C LEU A 44 -8.71 11.40 -6.27
N THR A 45 -9.35 11.84 -5.18
CA THR A 45 -8.71 12.68 -4.17
C THR A 45 -7.60 11.88 -3.47
N LEU A 46 -6.66 12.59 -2.85
CA LEU A 46 -5.60 11.92 -2.09
C LEU A 46 -6.19 11.04 -0.97
N LEU A 47 -7.23 11.53 -0.30
CA LEU A 47 -7.91 10.76 0.74
C LEU A 47 -8.47 9.45 0.20
N ASP A 48 -9.14 9.49 -0.95
CA ASP A 48 -9.71 8.29 -1.55
C ASP A 48 -8.64 7.32 -2.05
N GLN A 49 -7.52 7.84 -2.56
CA GLN A 49 -6.37 7.02 -2.93
C GLN A 49 -5.83 6.25 -1.71
N HIS A 50 -5.64 6.95 -0.59
CA HIS A 50 -5.14 6.33 0.65
C HIS A 50 -6.13 5.31 1.20
N ARG A 51 -7.44 5.56 1.09
CA ARG A 51 -8.47 4.61 1.50
C ARG A 51 -8.37 3.31 0.71
N ARG A 52 -8.10 3.39 -0.59
CA ARG A 52 -7.91 2.20 -1.43
C ARG A 52 -6.74 1.35 -0.96
N VAL A 53 -5.63 1.99 -0.58
CA VAL A 53 -4.46 1.27 -0.06
C VAL A 53 -4.77 0.67 1.31
N ASN A 54 -5.43 1.42 2.19
CA ASN A 54 -5.84 0.91 3.51
C ASN A 54 -6.77 -0.30 3.37
N ASP A 55 -7.70 -0.27 2.43
CA ASP A 55 -8.60 -1.40 2.18
C ASP A 55 -7.83 -2.64 1.69
N ALA A 56 -6.83 -2.44 0.83
CA ALA A 56 -5.99 -3.54 0.34
C ALA A 56 -5.20 -4.21 1.45
N LEU A 57 -4.81 -3.46 2.48
CA LEU A 57 -4.03 -3.93 3.61
C LEU A 57 -4.86 -4.05 4.89
N ALA A 58 -6.19 -4.11 4.77
CA ALA A 58 -7.09 -4.12 5.91
C ALA A 58 -6.83 -5.27 6.88
N ALA A 59 -6.57 -6.48 6.38
CA ALA A 59 -6.35 -7.64 7.23
C ALA A 59 -5.12 -7.47 8.15
N PRO A 60 -3.91 -7.19 7.63
CA PRO A 60 -2.75 -7.00 8.49
C PRO A 60 -2.80 -5.73 9.34
N LEU A 61 -3.53 -4.70 8.92
CA LEU A 61 -3.76 -3.52 9.76
C LEU A 61 -4.67 -3.87 10.93
N ARG A 62 -5.71 -4.67 10.69
CA ARG A 62 -6.68 -5.05 11.71
C ARG A 62 -6.09 -6.00 12.74
N ASP A 63 -5.28 -6.97 12.32
CA ASP A 63 -4.71 -7.97 13.23
C ASP A 63 -3.45 -7.52 13.95
N GLY A 64 -2.97 -6.31 13.67
CA GLY A 64 -1.79 -5.74 14.30
C GLY A 64 -0.45 -6.15 13.69
N SER A 65 -0.45 -6.88 12.58
CA SER A 65 0.79 -7.21 11.86
C SER A 65 1.48 -5.96 11.33
N ILE A 66 0.70 -4.95 10.94
CA ILE A 66 1.21 -3.63 10.57
C ILE A 66 0.80 -2.64 11.66
N HIS A 67 1.77 -2.08 12.38
CA HIS A 67 1.53 -1.08 13.42
C HIS A 67 1.52 0.34 12.85
N GLU A 68 2.35 0.62 11.86
CA GLU A 68 2.41 1.91 11.20
C GLU A 68 2.52 1.72 9.70
N LEU A 69 1.74 2.50 8.95
CA LEU A 69 1.75 2.46 7.49
C LEU A 69 1.82 3.89 6.96
N ARG A 70 2.88 4.18 6.22
CA ARG A 70 3.01 5.42 5.47
C ARG A 70 2.69 5.13 4.01
N ILE A 71 1.86 5.98 3.43
CA ILE A 71 1.30 5.76 2.11
C ILE A 71 1.65 6.92 1.19
N LYS A 72 2.21 6.60 0.02
CA LYS A 72 2.37 7.54 -1.07
C LYS A 72 1.63 6.97 -2.27
N THR A 73 0.80 7.79 -2.89
CA THR A 73 0.01 7.39 -4.05
C THR A 73 0.04 8.44 -5.13
N LYS A 74 -0.15 8.00 -6.37
CA LYS A 74 -0.23 8.88 -7.52
C LYS A 74 -1.01 8.18 -8.62
N GLY A 75 -1.80 8.95 -9.37
CA GLY A 75 -2.39 8.46 -10.61
C GLY A 75 -1.33 8.24 -11.69
N ALA A 76 -1.66 7.42 -12.69
CA ALA A 76 -0.75 7.12 -13.78
C ALA A 76 -0.83 8.15 -14.91
N ALA A 77 -1.87 8.96 -14.94
CA ALA A 77 -2.06 9.99 -15.95
C ALA A 77 -1.21 11.25 -15.67
#